data_e47450c6e9ff7635d7351f5f6fcc60e0
#
_entry.id   e47450c6e9ff7635d7351f5f6fcc60e0
#
_cell.length_a   1.000
_cell.length_b   1.000
_cell.length_c   1.000
_cell.angle_alpha   90.00
_cell.angle_beta   90.00
_cell.angle_gamma   90.00
#
_symmetry.space_group_name_H-M   'P 1'
#
loop_
_entity.id
_entity.type
_entity.pdbx_description
1 polymer ?
#
loop_
_entity_poly.entity_id
_entity_poly.type
_entity_poly.pdbx_seq_one_letter_code
_entity_poly.pdbx_strand_id
1 'polypeptide(L)'
;GLLKLNTPSGEASVPIHRIIGRLGAIAPRSLVESFGIEFPNDDPNALPALSSQYESNVPGVYVIGALGGYPLIKQAMNQGYEVVEYILGNKVKPADNDLLAAKFDHLPFDLDVDEILELMQNTIPVFEQVNALQFRELMLDSQVHIVKEGEVIFARNDYTNSFYTVLAGDVAIEISDTLRIKSKQGNFFGEMSLISGRRRSATVLGGEDCIVIETPRRTMNKLIASVNA
;
A
#
# COMPACT_ATOMS: atom_id res chain seq x y z
N GLY A 1 -39.76 4.41 -13.28
CA GLY A 1 -40.03 4.18 -11.86
C GLY A 1 -39.53 5.30 -10.96
N LEU A 2 -39.81 5.21 -9.68
CA LEU A 2 -39.34 6.14 -8.65
C LEU A 2 -38.52 5.34 -7.63
N LEU A 3 -37.28 5.72 -7.39
CA LEU A 3 -36.43 5.15 -6.34
C LEU A 3 -36.52 6.02 -5.08
N LYS A 4 -36.92 5.43 -3.97
CA LYS A 4 -36.89 6.07 -2.66
C LYS A 4 -35.57 5.75 -1.98
N LEU A 5 -34.89 6.76 -1.49
CA LEU A 5 -33.60 6.68 -0.81
C LEU A 5 -33.74 7.22 0.61
N ASN A 6 -33.23 6.48 1.58
CA ASN A 6 -33.00 6.98 2.92
C ASN A 6 -31.59 7.60 2.97
N THR A 7 -31.51 8.90 3.15
CA THR A 7 -30.25 9.64 3.25
C THR A 7 -30.08 10.22 4.65
N PRO A 8 -28.87 10.60 5.05
CA PRO A 8 -28.66 11.27 6.35
C PRO A 8 -29.48 12.55 6.54
N SER A 9 -29.92 13.18 5.43
CA SER A 9 -30.78 14.38 5.42
C SER A 9 -32.27 14.06 5.30
N GLY A 10 -32.68 12.80 5.33
CA GLY A 10 -34.08 12.37 5.21
C GLY A 10 -34.37 11.55 3.93
N GLU A 11 -35.65 11.27 3.69
CA GLU A 11 -36.09 10.55 2.49
C GLU A 11 -35.98 11.43 1.24
N ALA A 12 -35.38 10.86 0.19
CA ALA A 12 -35.30 11.45 -1.14
C ALA A 12 -35.94 10.51 -2.16
N SER A 13 -36.59 11.08 -3.19
CA SER A 13 -37.17 10.32 -4.30
C SER A 13 -36.53 10.74 -5.62
N VAL A 14 -36.02 9.77 -6.37
CA VAL A 14 -35.33 10.01 -7.65
C VAL A 14 -36.04 9.24 -8.75
N PRO A 15 -36.43 9.92 -9.86
CA PRO A 15 -36.99 9.22 -11.01
C PRO A 15 -35.91 8.39 -11.69
N ILE A 16 -36.19 7.09 -11.92
CA ILE A 16 -35.26 6.15 -12.52
C ILE A 16 -35.95 5.31 -13.60
N HIS A 17 -35.17 4.87 -14.58
CA HIS A 17 -35.56 3.88 -15.57
C HIS A 17 -34.99 2.49 -15.27
N ARG A 18 -33.73 2.44 -14.78
CA ARG A 18 -33.03 1.21 -14.43
C ARG A 18 -32.14 1.46 -13.22
N ILE A 19 -31.87 0.41 -12.44
CA ILE A 19 -30.90 0.40 -11.34
C ILE A 19 -29.78 -0.56 -11.72
N ILE A 20 -28.54 -0.10 -11.61
CA ILE A 20 -27.36 -0.95 -11.70
C ILE A 20 -26.76 -1.02 -10.30
N GLY A 21 -26.96 -2.13 -9.61
CA GLY A 21 -26.35 -2.39 -8.30
C GLY A 21 -24.93 -2.94 -8.48
N ARG A 22 -23.94 -2.16 -8.03
CA ARG A 22 -22.54 -2.62 -7.88
C ARG A 22 -22.21 -2.65 -6.39
N LEU A 23 -22.74 -3.65 -5.70
CA LEU A 23 -22.68 -3.74 -4.25
C LEU A 23 -21.36 -4.35 -3.73
N GLY A 24 -20.45 -4.71 -4.65
CA GLY A 24 -19.23 -5.43 -4.31
C GLY A 24 -19.49 -6.92 -4.08
N ALA A 25 -18.47 -7.61 -3.63
CA ALA A 25 -18.55 -9.00 -3.18
C ALA A 25 -17.87 -9.10 -1.81
N ILE A 26 -18.45 -9.87 -0.91
CA ILE A 26 -17.81 -10.24 0.35
C ILE A 26 -17.06 -11.55 0.07
N ALA A 27 -15.77 -11.59 0.40
CA ALA A 27 -14.98 -12.80 0.28
C ALA A 27 -15.55 -13.90 1.19
N PRO A 28 -15.63 -15.18 0.76
CA PRO A 28 -16.18 -16.27 1.55
C PRO A 28 -15.18 -16.71 2.64
N ARG A 29 -14.89 -15.83 3.58
CA ARG A 29 -13.93 -16.04 4.67
C ARG A 29 -14.20 -17.31 5.45
N SER A 30 -15.46 -17.56 5.83
CA SER A 30 -15.84 -18.76 6.60
C SER A 30 -15.50 -20.07 5.89
N LEU A 31 -15.55 -20.09 4.55
CA LEU A 31 -15.10 -21.25 3.76
C LEU A 31 -13.59 -21.43 3.88
N VAL A 32 -12.83 -20.35 3.79
CA VAL A 32 -11.36 -20.38 3.89
C VAL A 32 -10.92 -20.81 5.29
N GLU A 33 -11.58 -20.29 6.33
CA GLU A 33 -11.36 -20.69 7.73
C GLU A 33 -11.67 -22.19 7.95
N SER A 34 -12.66 -22.74 7.25
CA SER A 34 -12.99 -24.17 7.36
C SER A 34 -11.87 -25.10 6.87
N PHE A 35 -10.93 -24.60 6.08
CA PHE A 35 -9.71 -25.30 5.69
C PHE A 35 -8.56 -25.14 6.70
N GLY A 36 -8.77 -24.47 7.82
CA GLY A 36 -7.77 -24.23 8.85
C GLY A 36 -6.88 -23.01 8.58
N ILE A 37 -7.24 -22.17 7.60
CA ILE A 37 -6.50 -20.96 7.31
C ILE A 37 -6.82 -19.88 8.34
N GLU A 38 -5.77 -19.30 8.92
CA GLU A 38 -5.87 -18.30 9.98
C GLU A 38 -5.88 -16.88 9.38
N PHE A 39 -6.62 -16.01 10.08
CA PHE A 39 -6.68 -14.58 9.79
C PHE A 39 -6.18 -13.82 11.02
N PRO A 40 -5.58 -12.63 10.84
CA PRO A 40 -4.98 -11.87 11.95
C PRO A 40 -6.01 -11.37 12.97
N ASN A 41 -7.28 -11.23 12.57
CA ASN A 41 -8.38 -10.74 13.41
C ASN A 41 -9.75 -11.10 12.81
N ASP A 42 -10.85 -10.70 13.48
CA ASP A 42 -12.21 -11.00 13.09
C ASP A 42 -12.84 -10.00 12.10
N ASP A 43 -12.10 -9.00 11.60
CA ASP A 43 -12.61 -8.08 10.58
C ASP A 43 -12.96 -8.85 9.30
N PRO A 44 -14.18 -8.67 8.74
CA PRO A 44 -14.57 -9.30 7.48
C PRO A 44 -13.65 -8.98 6.29
N ASN A 45 -12.89 -7.88 6.36
CA ASN A 45 -11.96 -7.45 5.34
C ASN A 45 -10.51 -7.89 5.62
N ALA A 46 -10.24 -8.52 6.76
CA ALA A 46 -8.91 -9.04 7.06
C ALA A 46 -8.49 -10.05 6.00
N LEU A 47 -7.21 -10.02 5.66
CA LEU A 47 -6.59 -10.95 4.72
C LEU A 47 -5.84 -12.04 5.47
N PRO A 48 -5.77 -13.28 4.96
CA PRO A 48 -4.98 -14.31 5.57
C PRO A 48 -3.49 -13.97 5.51
N ALA A 49 -2.73 -14.44 6.49
CA ALA A 49 -1.28 -14.37 6.45
C ALA A 49 -0.76 -15.36 5.38
N LEU A 50 -0.07 -14.82 4.37
CA LEU A 50 0.48 -15.60 3.25
C LEU A 50 1.98 -15.36 3.14
N SER A 51 2.71 -16.41 2.72
CA SER A 51 4.11 -16.29 2.30
C SER A 51 4.23 -15.50 0.99
N SER A 52 5.45 -15.13 0.62
CA SER A 52 5.74 -14.54 -0.70
C SER A 52 5.38 -15.44 -1.88
N GLN A 53 5.15 -16.73 -1.62
CA GLN A 53 4.71 -17.74 -2.60
C GLN A 53 3.22 -18.08 -2.49
N TYR A 54 2.43 -17.24 -1.80
CA TYR A 54 0.98 -17.38 -1.59
C TYR A 54 0.55 -18.58 -0.72
N GLU A 55 1.48 -19.25 -0.04
CA GLU A 55 1.18 -20.36 0.86
C GLU A 55 0.66 -19.81 2.21
N SER A 56 -0.41 -20.43 2.72
CA SER A 56 -1.03 -20.10 3.99
C SER A 56 -0.29 -20.74 5.18
N ASN A 57 -0.80 -20.55 6.40
CA ASN A 57 -0.36 -21.28 7.59
C ASN A 57 -0.57 -22.80 7.49
N VAL A 58 -1.41 -23.27 6.57
CA VAL A 58 -1.63 -24.71 6.30
C VAL A 58 -0.70 -25.16 5.17
N PRO A 59 0.30 -26.03 5.44
CA PRO A 59 1.24 -26.48 4.41
C PRO A 59 0.54 -27.08 3.19
N GLY A 60 0.96 -26.67 2.00
CA GLY A 60 0.39 -27.10 0.72
C GLY A 60 -0.94 -26.43 0.34
N VAL A 61 -1.43 -25.48 1.14
CA VAL A 61 -2.64 -24.71 0.84
C VAL A 61 -2.28 -23.27 0.48
N TYR A 62 -2.58 -22.91 -0.75
CA TYR A 62 -2.26 -21.60 -1.33
C TYR A 62 -3.53 -20.78 -1.52
N VAL A 63 -3.45 -19.47 -1.25
CA VAL A 63 -4.57 -18.54 -1.39
C VAL A 63 -4.18 -17.42 -2.34
N ILE A 64 -4.93 -17.26 -3.42
CA ILE A 64 -4.67 -16.27 -4.47
C ILE A 64 -5.91 -15.43 -4.80
N GLY A 65 -5.72 -14.39 -5.59
CA GLY A 65 -6.79 -13.51 -6.06
C GLY A 65 -7.47 -12.73 -4.95
N ALA A 66 -8.78 -12.54 -5.04
CA ALA A 66 -9.53 -11.68 -4.13
C ALA A 66 -9.44 -12.11 -2.65
N LEU A 67 -9.34 -13.40 -2.37
CA LEU A 67 -9.17 -13.95 -1.02
C LEU A 67 -7.79 -13.62 -0.42
N GLY A 68 -6.78 -13.49 -1.26
CA GLY A 68 -5.44 -13.06 -0.87
C GLY A 68 -5.22 -11.54 -0.93
N GLY A 69 -6.29 -10.76 -1.18
CA GLY A 69 -6.22 -9.30 -1.25
C GLY A 69 -6.09 -8.73 -2.67
N TYR A 70 -6.10 -9.56 -3.71
CA TYR A 70 -5.89 -9.17 -5.11
C TYR A 70 -7.17 -9.29 -5.93
N PRO A 71 -8.04 -8.27 -5.95
CA PRO A 71 -9.38 -8.36 -6.56
C PRO A 71 -9.37 -8.32 -8.09
N LEU A 72 -8.21 -8.08 -8.73
CA LEU A 72 -8.12 -7.99 -10.18
C LEU A 72 -7.90 -9.36 -10.81
N ILE A 73 -8.73 -9.71 -11.80
CA ILE A 73 -8.67 -11.01 -12.51
C ILE A 73 -7.27 -11.26 -13.08
N LYS A 74 -6.64 -10.25 -13.68
CA LYS A 74 -5.28 -10.39 -14.24
C LYS A 74 -4.24 -10.76 -13.18
N GLN A 75 -4.30 -10.17 -12.00
CA GLN A 75 -3.42 -10.52 -10.89
C GLN A 75 -3.65 -11.97 -10.44
N ALA A 76 -4.91 -12.35 -10.23
CA ALA A 76 -5.27 -13.72 -9.85
C ALA A 76 -4.79 -14.78 -10.87
N MET A 77 -4.84 -14.46 -12.16
CA MET A 77 -4.32 -15.35 -13.21
C MET A 77 -2.80 -15.51 -13.14
N ASN A 78 -2.06 -14.41 -12.96
CA ASN A 78 -0.61 -14.44 -12.81
C ASN A 78 -0.21 -15.24 -11.56
N GLN A 79 -0.85 -14.96 -10.42
CA GLN A 79 -0.62 -15.69 -9.17
C GLN A 79 -0.91 -17.19 -9.32
N GLY A 80 -1.97 -17.57 -10.06
CA GLY A 80 -2.27 -18.98 -10.33
C GLY A 80 -1.14 -19.68 -11.11
N TYR A 81 -0.55 -19.00 -12.09
CA TYR A 81 0.63 -19.50 -12.79
C TYR A 81 1.84 -19.61 -11.84
N GLU A 82 2.13 -18.56 -11.11
CA GLU A 82 3.27 -18.49 -10.18
C GLU A 82 3.19 -19.59 -9.11
N VAL A 83 2.02 -19.81 -8.51
CA VAL A 83 1.81 -20.88 -7.51
C VAL A 83 2.11 -22.27 -8.09
N VAL A 84 1.64 -22.56 -9.31
CA VAL A 84 1.92 -23.85 -9.95
C VAL A 84 3.42 -24.05 -10.15
N GLU A 85 4.13 -23.01 -10.59
CA GLU A 85 5.58 -23.06 -10.75
C GLU A 85 6.31 -23.25 -9.41
N TYR A 86 5.87 -22.57 -8.34
CA TYR A 86 6.42 -22.76 -7.00
C TYR A 86 6.22 -24.17 -6.46
N ILE A 87 5.02 -24.76 -6.68
CA ILE A 87 4.73 -26.16 -6.29
C ILE A 87 5.65 -27.13 -7.05
N LEU A 88 5.98 -26.83 -8.30
CA LEU A 88 6.91 -27.63 -9.12
C LEU A 88 8.40 -27.39 -8.74
N GLY A 89 8.68 -26.49 -7.82
CA GLY A 89 10.03 -26.13 -7.39
C GLY A 89 10.77 -25.21 -8.36
N ASN A 90 10.06 -24.59 -9.29
CA ASN A 90 10.64 -23.65 -10.23
C ASN A 90 10.76 -22.25 -9.60
N LYS A 91 11.84 -21.56 -9.95
CA LYS A 91 11.98 -20.13 -9.61
C LYS A 91 11.32 -19.29 -10.70
N VAL A 92 10.26 -18.60 -10.34
CA VAL A 92 9.55 -17.69 -11.24
C VAL A 92 9.63 -16.28 -10.70
N LYS A 93 9.89 -15.33 -11.58
CA LYS A 93 9.77 -13.91 -11.24
C LYS A 93 8.29 -13.53 -11.27
N PRO A 94 7.76 -12.89 -10.22
CA PRO A 94 6.41 -12.36 -10.24
C PRO A 94 6.18 -11.44 -11.44
N ALA A 95 4.97 -11.45 -11.99
CA ALA A 95 4.64 -10.70 -13.22
C ALA A 95 4.81 -9.18 -13.12
N ASP A 96 4.85 -8.64 -11.90
CA ASP A 96 5.07 -7.24 -11.60
C ASP A 96 6.55 -6.88 -11.39
N ASN A 97 7.44 -7.88 -11.41
CA ASN A 97 8.87 -7.69 -11.10
C ASN A 97 9.54 -6.67 -12.02
N ASP A 98 9.25 -6.72 -13.31
CA ASP A 98 9.85 -5.77 -14.28
C ASP A 98 9.37 -4.33 -14.05
N LEU A 99 8.13 -4.15 -13.56
CA LEU A 99 7.60 -2.83 -13.20
C LEU A 99 8.32 -2.26 -11.96
N LEU A 100 8.56 -3.10 -10.96
CA LEU A 100 9.29 -2.70 -9.75
C LEU A 100 10.76 -2.47 -10.05
N ALA A 101 11.39 -3.33 -10.85
CA ALA A 101 12.77 -3.16 -11.28
C ALA A 101 12.97 -1.80 -11.97
N ALA A 102 12.10 -1.43 -12.90
CA ALA A 102 12.15 -0.12 -13.56
C ALA A 102 11.97 1.06 -12.59
N LYS A 103 11.20 0.87 -11.50
CA LYS A 103 11.04 1.89 -10.44
C LYS A 103 12.29 2.05 -9.57
N PHE A 104 13.07 0.99 -9.40
CA PHE A 104 14.22 0.95 -8.51
C PHE A 104 15.56 1.14 -9.23
N ASP A 105 15.57 1.09 -10.57
CA ASP A 105 16.77 1.16 -11.41
C ASP A 105 17.67 2.38 -11.14
N HIS A 106 17.08 3.50 -10.71
CA HIS A 106 17.79 4.72 -10.39
C HIS A 106 18.34 4.78 -8.94
N LEU A 107 18.03 3.78 -8.10
CA LEU A 107 18.48 3.75 -6.71
C LEU A 107 19.95 3.30 -6.62
N PRO A 108 20.72 3.80 -5.64
CA PRO A 108 22.12 3.47 -5.48
C PRO A 108 22.34 2.12 -4.76
N PHE A 109 21.49 1.13 -5.06
CA PHE A 109 21.54 -0.20 -4.46
C PHE A 109 21.84 -1.25 -5.53
N ASP A 110 22.87 -2.07 -5.29
CA ASP A 110 23.19 -3.24 -6.13
C ASP A 110 22.47 -4.48 -5.54
N LEU A 111 21.14 -4.44 -5.61
CA LEU A 111 20.22 -5.43 -5.03
C LEU A 111 19.14 -5.78 -6.03
N ASP A 112 18.61 -6.99 -5.95
CA ASP A 112 17.44 -7.35 -6.73
C ASP A 112 16.14 -6.76 -6.14
N VAL A 113 15.01 -6.93 -6.84
CA VAL A 113 13.73 -6.33 -6.45
C VAL A 113 13.26 -6.81 -5.08
N ASP A 114 13.42 -8.09 -4.77
CA ASP A 114 12.94 -8.67 -3.52
C ASP A 114 13.84 -8.22 -2.35
N GLU A 115 15.14 -8.13 -2.57
CA GLU A 115 16.11 -7.58 -1.61
C GLU A 115 15.85 -6.09 -1.33
N ILE A 116 15.53 -5.29 -2.36
CA ILE A 116 15.17 -3.87 -2.17
C ILE A 116 13.87 -3.74 -1.38
N LEU A 117 12.86 -4.54 -1.67
CA LEU A 117 11.60 -4.53 -0.93
C LEU A 117 11.82 -4.92 0.54
N GLU A 118 12.62 -5.93 0.81
CA GLU A 118 12.98 -6.34 2.17
C GLU A 118 13.75 -5.25 2.90
N LEU A 119 14.74 -4.62 2.24
CA LEU A 119 15.47 -3.47 2.80
C LEU A 119 14.53 -2.33 3.18
N MET A 120 13.60 -1.96 2.29
CA MET A 120 12.64 -0.88 2.54
C MET A 120 11.73 -1.21 3.73
N GLN A 121 11.22 -2.44 3.79
CA GLN A 121 10.30 -2.88 4.83
C GLN A 121 11.00 -2.93 6.20
N ASN A 122 12.23 -3.45 6.26
CA ASN A 122 13.02 -3.52 7.49
C ASN A 122 13.51 -2.15 7.97
N THR A 123 13.68 -1.19 7.05
CA THR A 123 14.16 0.17 7.38
C THR A 123 13.05 1.06 7.92
N ILE A 124 11.80 0.84 7.52
CA ILE A 124 10.68 1.76 7.78
C ILE A 124 9.67 1.10 8.71
N PRO A 125 9.67 1.44 10.03
CA PRO A 125 8.86 0.74 11.05
C PRO A 125 7.35 0.73 10.76
N VAL A 126 6.82 1.74 10.06
CA VAL A 126 5.38 1.78 9.71
C VAL A 126 4.97 0.64 8.77
N PHE A 127 5.93 -0.02 8.12
CA PHE A 127 5.67 -1.15 7.21
C PHE A 127 5.99 -2.52 7.84
N GLU A 128 6.50 -2.56 9.07
CA GLU A 128 6.91 -3.82 9.74
C GLU A 128 5.77 -4.85 9.86
N GLN A 129 4.53 -4.38 10.05
CA GLN A 129 3.35 -5.25 10.18
C GLN A 129 2.66 -5.56 8.84
N VAL A 130 3.16 -5.02 7.74
CA VAL A 130 2.63 -5.26 6.40
C VAL A 130 3.22 -6.57 5.87
N ASN A 131 2.41 -7.50 5.40
CA ASN A 131 2.96 -8.71 4.79
C ASN A 131 3.66 -8.40 3.45
N ALA A 132 4.59 -9.27 3.04
CA ALA A 132 5.44 -9.05 1.86
C ALA A 132 4.64 -8.79 0.58
N LEU A 133 3.49 -9.47 0.38
CA LEU A 133 2.64 -9.29 -0.79
C LEU A 133 1.93 -7.94 -0.78
N GLN A 134 1.40 -7.52 0.38
CA GLN A 134 0.77 -6.20 0.54
C GLN A 134 1.79 -5.08 0.35
N PHE A 135 3.02 -5.26 0.85
CA PHE A 135 4.09 -4.29 0.67
C PHE A 135 4.50 -4.17 -0.79
N ARG A 136 4.61 -5.29 -1.49
CA ARG A 136 4.87 -5.32 -2.93
C ARG A 136 3.79 -4.57 -3.73
N GLU A 137 2.50 -4.78 -3.41
CA GLU A 137 1.40 -4.04 -4.03
C GLU A 137 1.45 -2.54 -3.70
N LEU A 138 1.76 -2.18 -2.45
CA LEU A 138 1.95 -0.78 -2.05
C LEU A 138 3.04 -0.11 -2.89
N MET A 139 4.16 -0.79 -3.12
CA MET A 139 5.28 -0.24 -3.90
C MET A 139 4.98 -0.11 -5.39
N LEU A 140 4.07 -0.91 -5.95
CA LEU A 140 3.59 -0.71 -7.33
C LEU A 140 2.88 0.64 -7.50
N ASP A 141 2.14 1.08 -6.50
CA ASP A 141 1.43 2.37 -6.50
C ASP A 141 2.33 3.55 -6.04
N SER A 142 3.40 3.28 -5.31
CA SER A 142 4.32 4.28 -4.73
C SER A 142 5.39 4.72 -5.73
N GLN A 143 6.05 5.85 -5.44
CA GLN A 143 7.24 6.32 -6.14
C GLN A 143 8.41 6.41 -5.17
N VAL A 144 9.64 6.20 -5.65
CA VAL A 144 10.85 6.40 -4.86
C VAL A 144 11.64 7.54 -5.48
N HIS A 145 12.04 8.51 -4.66
CA HIS A 145 12.72 9.71 -5.11
C HIS A 145 14.07 9.84 -4.40
N ILE A 146 15.13 10.09 -5.17
CA ILE A 146 16.41 10.61 -4.66
C ILE A 146 16.28 12.13 -4.68
N VAL A 147 16.36 12.75 -3.53
CA VAL A 147 16.13 14.19 -3.36
C VAL A 147 17.43 14.88 -2.97
N LYS A 148 17.81 15.93 -3.68
CA LYS A 148 19.04 16.68 -3.39
C LYS A 148 18.87 17.49 -2.10
N GLU A 149 19.99 17.76 -1.44
CA GLU A 149 20.00 18.65 -0.28
C GLU A 149 19.42 20.03 -0.62
N GLY A 150 18.43 20.48 0.16
CA GLY A 150 17.72 21.75 -0.05
C GLY A 150 16.63 21.70 -1.13
N GLU A 151 16.47 20.62 -1.86
CA GLU A 151 15.40 20.45 -2.85
C GLU A 151 14.05 20.33 -2.13
N VAL A 152 13.02 21.02 -2.65
CA VAL A 152 11.67 21.02 -2.05
C VAL A 152 10.92 19.76 -2.46
N ILE A 153 10.53 18.94 -1.48
CA ILE A 153 9.66 17.77 -1.68
C ILE A 153 8.21 18.25 -1.84
N PHE A 154 7.75 19.12 -0.96
CA PHE A 154 6.51 19.89 -1.10
C PHE A 154 6.59 21.18 -0.27
N ALA A 155 5.84 22.19 -0.70
CA ALA A 155 5.80 23.48 -0.01
C ALA A 155 4.57 23.60 0.91
N ARG A 156 4.68 24.44 1.92
CA ARG A 156 3.56 24.83 2.77
C ARG A 156 2.42 25.42 1.91
N ASN A 157 1.20 25.03 2.21
CA ASN A 157 -0.03 25.37 1.49
C ASN A 157 -0.23 24.64 0.15
N ASP A 158 0.67 23.74 -0.27
CA ASP A 158 0.43 22.88 -1.41
C ASP A 158 -0.80 21.98 -1.20
N TYR A 159 -1.48 21.68 -2.32
CA TYR A 159 -2.64 20.81 -2.33
C TYR A 159 -2.25 19.41 -2.81
N THR A 160 -1.31 18.80 -2.11
CA THR A 160 -0.86 17.42 -2.34
C THR A 160 -1.28 16.54 -1.16
N ASN A 161 -1.51 15.26 -1.41
CA ASN A 161 -2.08 14.35 -0.43
C ASN A 161 -1.35 13.00 -0.36
N SER A 162 -0.09 12.97 -0.74
CA SER A 162 0.76 11.80 -0.58
C SER A 162 1.32 11.73 0.84
N PHE A 163 1.61 10.51 1.27
CA PHE A 163 2.34 10.17 2.48
C PHE A 163 3.79 9.86 2.10
N TYR A 164 4.74 10.26 2.91
CA TYR A 164 6.16 10.06 2.63
C TYR A 164 6.85 9.35 3.78
N THR A 165 7.77 8.43 3.44
CA THR A 165 8.67 7.79 4.39
C THR A 165 10.12 8.01 3.97
N VAL A 166 11.02 8.19 4.94
CA VAL A 166 12.45 8.41 4.69
C VAL A 166 13.15 7.06 4.65
N LEU A 167 13.57 6.64 3.45
CA LEU A 167 14.29 5.38 3.24
C LEU A 167 15.80 5.52 3.57
N ALA A 168 16.40 6.66 3.23
CA ALA A 168 17.79 6.95 3.56
C ALA A 168 17.99 8.44 3.81
N GLY A 169 19.05 8.80 4.51
CA GLY A 169 19.38 10.19 4.84
C GLY A 169 18.36 10.85 5.77
N ASP A 170 18.02 12.08 5.48
CA ASP A 170 17.08 12.86 6.28
C ASP A 170 16.33 13.92 5.47
N VAL A 171 15.32 14.52 6.07
CA VAL A 171 14.59 15.67 5.55
C VAL A 171 14.50 16.76 6.59
N ALA A 172 14.40 18.01 6.15
CA ALA A 172 14.16 19.15 6.99
C ALA A 172 12.71 19.64 6.83
N ILE A 173 11.97 19.68 7.93
CA ILE A 173 10.57 20.12 7.97
C ILE A 173 10.53 21.54 8.53
N GLU A 174 10.19 22.51 7.69
CA GLU A 174 10.07 23.93 8.05
C GLU A 174 8.62 24.26 8.40
N ILE A 175 8.34 24.34 9.68
CA ILE A 175 7.01 24.64 10.23
C ILE A 175 6.74 26.14 10.23
N SER A 176 7.78 26.94 10.48
CA SER A 176 7.75 28.40 10.41
C SER A 176 9.14 28.91 10.04
N ASP A 177 9.29 30.23 9.87
CA ASP A 177 10.56 30.89 9.56
C ASP A 177 11.65 30.66 10.63
N THR A 178 11.24 30.29 11.84
CA THR A 178 12.13 30.09 13.00
C THR A 178 12.16 28.64 13.51
N LEU A 179 11.26 27.77 13.03
CA LEU A 179 11.16 26.41 13.50
C LEU A 179 11.38 25.40 12.36
N ARG A 180 12.52 24.75 12.43
CA ARG A 180 12.93 23.67 11.52
C ARG A 180 13.20 22.40 12.32
N ILE A 181 12.62 21.30 11.89
CA ILE A 181 12.79 19.97 12.52
C ILE A 181 13.45 19.04 11.49
N LYS A 182 14.43 18.27 11.93
CA LYS A 182 15.09 17.25 11.14
C LYS A 182 14.40 15.90 11.36
N SER A 183 13.96 15.25 10.29
CA SER A 183 13.39 13.91 10.32
C SER A 183 14.30 12.93 9.58
N LYS A 184 14.68 11.84 10.25
CA LYS A 184 15.70 10.89 9.77
C LYS A 184 15.08 9.64 9.16
N GLN A 185 15.95 8.81 8.58
CA GLN A 185 15.65 7.46 8.12
C GLN A 185 14.69 6.72 9.06
N GLY A 186 13.73 5.99 8.50
CA GLY A 186 12.69 5.25 9.22
C GLY A 186 11.47 6.08 9.62
N ASN A 187 11.58 7.40 9.63
CA ASN A 187 10.46 8.28 9.95
C ASN A 187 9.55 8.54 8.73
N PHE A 188 8.38 9.09 9.02
CA PHE A 188 7.40 9.48 8.00
C PHE A 188 6.96 10.93 8.19
N PHE A 189 6.41 11.51 7.13
CA PHE A 189 5.88 12.87 7.14
C PHE A 189 4.77 13.05 6.09
N GLY A 190 4.03 14.14 6.20
CA GLY A 190 2.92 14.44 5.29
C GLY A 190 1.57 13.81 5.71
N GLU A 191 1.51 13.14 6.86
CA GLU A 191 0.34 12.48 7.43
C GLU A 191 -0.80 13.44 7.73
N MET A 192 -0.48 14.68 8.14
CA MET A 192 -1.48 15.69 8.53
C MET A 192 -2.46 16.00 7.40
N SER A 193 -2.00 16.09 6.15
CA SER A 193 -2.87 16.33 5.00
C SER A 193 -3.68 15.07 4.63
N LEU A 194 -3.13 13.89 4.90
CA LEU A 194 -3.78 12.61 4.66
C LEU A 194 -4.98 12.41 5.59
N ILE A 195 -4.82 12.72 6.87
CA ILE A 195 -5.86 12.58 7.90
C ILE A 195 -6.90 13.70 7.78
N SER A 196 -6.46 14.96 7.71
CA SER A 196 -7.35 16.12 7.77
C SER A 196 -7.95 16.54 6.42
N GLY A 197 -7.36 16.10 5.30
CA GLY A 197 -7.71 16.57 3.96
C GLY A 197 -7.34 18.05 3.71
N ARG A 198 -6.56 18.67 4.61
CA ARG A 198 -6.13 20.05 4.49
C ARG A 198 -4.85 20.19 3.66
N ARG A 199 -4.51 21.42 3.29
CA ARG A 199 -3.25 21.76 2.64
C ARG A 199 -2.05 21.43 3.52
N ARG A 200 -0.87 21.29 2.91
CA ARG A 200 0.39 21.04 3.62
C ARG A 200 0.62 22.10 4.72
N SER A 201 0.92 21.67 5.92
CA SER A 201 1.15 22.53 7.10
C SER A 201 2.57 23.11 7.18
N ALA A 202 3.52 22.48 6.48
CA ALA A 202 4.94 22.82 6.48
C ALA A 202 5.55 22.70 5.09
N THR A 203 6.72 23.28 4.87
CA THR A 203 7.60 22.97 3.73
C THR A 203 8.57 21.88 4.13
N VAL A 204 8.80 20.90 3.24
CA VAL A 204 9.76 19.82 3.49
C VAL A 204 10.82 19.83 2.39
N LEU A 205 12.07 19.81 2.84
CA LEU A 205 13.26 19.84 1.99
C LEU A 205 14.06 18.56 2.18
N GLY A 206 14.67 18.09 1.11
CA GLY A 206 15.67 17.03 1.18
C GLY A 206 16.88 17.45 2.02
N GLY A 207 17.40 16.51 2.81
CA GLY A 207 18.67 16.64 3.51
C GLY A 207 19.78 15.88 2.80
N GLU A 208 20.82 15.51 3.54
CA GLU A 208 21.96 14.75 3.04
C GLU A 208 21.55 13.31 2.69
N ASP A 209 21.99 12.80 1.53
CA ASP A 209 21.71 11.43 1.03
C ASP A 209 20.24 11.01 1.10
N CYS A 210 19.35 11.94 0.80
CA CYS A 210 17.92 11.79 1.00
C CYS A 210 17.28 10.89 -0.06
N ILE A 211 16.69 9.78 0.38
CA ILE A 211 15.80 8.93 -0.43
C ILE A 211 14.47 8.82 0.30
N VAL A 212 13.38 9.15 -0.40
CA VAL A 212 12.02 9.06 0.15
C VAL A 212 11.11 8.21 -0.70
N ILE A 213 10.18 7.52 -0.05
CA ILE A 213 9.07 6.82 -0.71
C ILE A 213 7.83 7.70 -0.61
N GLU A 214 7.26 8.04 -1.74
CA GLU A 214 5.98 8.75 -1.85
C GLU A 214 4.86 7.73 -2.08
N THR A 215 3.94 7.63 -1.14
CA THR A 215 2.78 6.73 -1.21
C THR A 215 1.50 7.55 -1.39
N PRO A 216 0.70 7.30 -2.44
CA PRO A 216 -0.58 7.99 -2.64
C PRO A 216 -1.55 7.74 -1.47
N ARG A 217 -2.34 8.77 -1.11
CA ARG A 217 -3.33 8.70 -0.03
C ARG A 217 -4.25 7.48 -0.15
N ARG A 218 -4.73 7.17 -1.36
CA ARG A 218 -5.64 6.04 -1.57
C ARG A 218 -5.02 4.71 -1.17
N THR A 219 -3.73 4.52 -1.48
CA THR A 219 -2.96 3.31 -1.20
C THR A 219 -2.67 3.21 0.29
N MET A 220 -2.26 4.31 0.91
CA MET A 220 -2.03 4.36 2.36
C MET A 220 -3.31 4.11 3.15
N ASN A 221 -4.46 4.64 2.73
CA ASN A 221 -5.74 4.38 3.38
C ASN A 221 -6.16 2.91 3.29
N LYS A 222 -5.90 2.25 2.15
CA LYS A 222 -6.14 0.80 2.03
C LYS A 222 -5.26 0.00 3.00
N LEU A 223 -3.98 0.37 3.09
CA LEU A 223 -3.05 -0.28 4.01
C LEU A 223 -3.50 -0.13 5.47
N ILE A 224 -3.81 1.09 5.91
CA ILE A 224 -4.28 1.37 7.27
C ILE A 224 -5.54 0.55 7.58
N ALA A 225 -6.48 0.45 6.65
CA ALA A 225 -7.68 -0.35 6.82
C ALA A 225 -7.37 -1.85 6.94
N SER A 226 -6.34 -2.36 6.26
CA SER A 226 -5.97 -3.78 6.31
C SER A 226 -5.14 -4.17 7.54
N VAL A 227 -4.40 -3.23 8.14
CA VAL A 227 -3.54 -3.47 9.32
C VAL A 227 -4.28 -3.20 10.63
N ASN A 228 -5.23 -2.24 10.65
CA ASN A 228 -6.04 -1.90 11.84
C ASN A 228 -7.36 -2.71 11.94
N ALA A 229 -7.54 -3.64 11.02
CA ALA A 229 -8.72 -4.50 10.99
C ALA A 229 -8.56 -5.69 11.94
#